data_31fafb1c94e9835c53b0b56fa6c624b3
#
_entry.id   31fafb1c94e9835c53b0b56fa6c624b3
#
_cell.length_a   1.000
_cell.length_b   1.000
_cell.length_c   1.000
_cell.angle_alpha   90.00
_cell.angle_beta   90.00
_cell.angle_gamma   90.00
#
_symmetry.space_group_name_H-M   'P 1'
#
loop_
_entity.id
_entity.type
_entity.pdbx_description
1 polymer ?
#
loop_
_entity_poly.entity_id
_entity_poly.type
_entity_poly.pdbx_seq_one_letter_code
_entity_poly.pdbx_strand_id
1 'polypeptide(L)'
;MATSPPSLTGLAPVIAPDTRVLVLGSFPGAASLAAGRYYAHPRNQFWPLISAVVKEDLAGLPYEERLPRLLAHRFGLWDVLAGCEREGSLDSAIRNPAANDFERLRTLCPHLATVGFNGQASGKFAPQFAQAGYRTVVLPSSSPAHMAMSFEQKLAVWRRLVNDSEEQPASPQSALF
;
A
#
# COMPACT_ATOMS: atom_id res chain seq x y z
N MET A 1 -8.23 -1.26 36.92
CA MET A 1 -8.92 -0.62 35.77
C MET A 1 -8.16 -0.95 34.48
N ALA A 2 -8.87 -1.50 33.53
CA ALA A 2 -8.27 -1.75 32.20
C ALA A 2 -8.01 -0.39 31.54
N THR A 3 -6.76 -0.14 31.14
CA THR A 3 -6.43 1.03 30.35
C THR A 3 -6.87 0.80 28.91
N SER A 4 -7.53 1.79 28.29
CA SER A 4 -7.86 1.73 26.88
C SER A 4 -6.59 1.67 26.04
N PRO A 5 -6.59 0.94 24.91
CA PRO A 5 -5.46 0.99 23.97
C PRO A 5 -5.23 2.43 23.49
N PRO A 6 -3.98 2.78 23.12
CA PRO A 6 -3.70 4.12 22.61
C PRO A 6 -4.52 4.45 21.37
N SER A 7 -5.04 5.67 21.30
CA SER A 7 -5.64 6.22 20.09
C SER A 7 -4.52 6.71 19.18
N LEU A 8 -4.47 6.18 17.96
CA LEU A 8 -3.39 6.40 17.01
C LEU A 8 -3.89 7.10 15.76
N THR A 9 -3.08 7.99 15.22
CA THR A 9 -3.31 8.67 13.94
C THR A 9 -2.27 8.21 12.92
N GLY A 10 -2.70 7.94 11.69
CA GLY A 10 -1.83 7.46 10.62
C GLY A 10 -0.97 8.55 10.00
N LEU A 11 -0.23 8.16 8.98
CA LEU A 11 0.69 9.04 8.26
C LEU A 11 -0.03 9.74 7.10
N ALA A 12 0.49 10.90 6.70
CA ALA A 12 -0.02 11.63 5.55
C ALA A 12 0.23 10.82 4.25
N PRO A 13 -0.65 10.95 3.24
CA PRO A 13 -0.42 10.27 1.96
C PRO A 13 0.80 10.82 1.25
N VAL A 14 1.52 9.94 0.56
CA VAL A 14 2.61 10.30 -0.33
C VAL A 14 2.08 10.14 -1.76
N ILE A 15 1.59 11.22 -2.33
CA ILE A 15 0.97 11.22 -3.66
C ILE A 15 1.34 12.51 -4.40
N ALA A 16 1.22 12.48 -5.72
CA ALA A 16 1.42 13.63 -6.60
C ALA A 16 0.29 13.65 -7.64
N PRO A 17 0.05 14.79 -8.31
CA PRO A 17 -1.00 14.87 -9.32
C PRO A 17 -0.88 13.85 -10.45
N ASP A 18 0.33 13.41 -10.78
CA ASP A 18 0.59 12.42 -11.83
C ASP A 18 0.72 10.98 -11.31
N THR A 19 0.41 10.72 -10.05
CA THR A 19 0.43 9.37 -9.49
C THR A 19 -0.56 8.47 -10.24
N ARG A 20 -0.09 7.30 -10.66
CA ARG A 20 -0.88 6.34 -11.42
C ARG A 20 -1.12 5.04 -10.66
N VAL A 21 -0.24 4.69 -9.75
CA VAL A 21 -0.32 3.49 -8.92
C VAL A 21 -0.23 3.90 -7.45
N LEU A 22 -1.20 3.49 -6.66
CA LEU A 22 -1.20 3.75 -5.22
C LEU A 22 -1.13 2.42 -4.47
N VAL A 23 -0.20 2.30 -3.53
CA VAL A 23 -0.15 1.14 -2.64
C VAL A 23 -0.73 1.55 -1.29
N LEU A 24 -1.77 0.83 -0.88
CA LEU A 24 -2.46 1.05 0.39
C LEU A 24 -2.10 -0.04 1.39
N GLY A 25 -1.54 0.35 2.53
CA GLY A 25 -1.45 -0.52 3.69
C GLY A 25 -2.70 -0.41 4.56
N SER A 26 -2.74 -1.18 5.64
CA SER A 26 -3.84 -1.10 6.62
C SER A 26 -3.65 0.11 7.54
N PHE A 27 -2.61 0.09 8.33
CA PHE A 27 -2.24 1.16 9.26
C PHE A 27 -0.75 1.02 9.58
N PRO A 28 -0.01 2.13 9.81
CA PRO A 28 1.43 2.03 10.08
C PRO A 28 1.71 1.20 11.33
N GLY A 29 2.78 0.40 11.29
CA GLY A 29 3.27 -0.30 12.47
C GLY A 29 3.85 0.65 13.50
N ALA A 30 4.15 0.14 14.70
CA ALA A 30 4.67 0.96 15.79
C ALA A 30 5.99 1.67 15.41
N ALA A 31 6.89 0.98 14.73
CA ALA A 31 8.15 1.56 14.27
C ALA A 31 7.93 2.69 13.26
N SER A 32 6.96 2.54 12.35
CA SER A 32 6.62 3.56 11.36
C SER A 32 6.01 4.80 12.00
N LEU A 33 5.10 4.61 12.96
CA LEU A 33 4.51 5.74 13.69
C LEU A 33 5.57 6.49 14.50
N ALA A 34 6.46 5.76 15.20
CA ALA A 34 7.51 6.37 15.99
C ALA A 34 8.50 7.18 15.13
N ALA A 35 8.82 6.68 13.93
CA ALA A 35 9.74 7.33 13.01
C ALA A 35 9.07 8.36 12.10
N GLY A 36 7.74 8.34 11.99
CA GLY A 36 7.01 9.15 11.00
C GLY A 36 7.32 8.74 9.57
N ARG A 37 7.58 7.46 9.31
CA ARG A 37 8.05 6.95 8.02
C ARG A 37 7.31 5.68 7.63
N TYR A 38 6.92 5.59 6.37
CA TYR A 38 6.29 4.39 5.83
C TYR A 38 7.28 3.21 5.82
N TYR A 39 6.80 2.08 6.35
CA TYR A 39 7.55 0.82 6.33
C TYR A 39 8.94 0.93 6.95
N ALA A 40 8.99 1.53 8.14
CA ALA A 40 10.25 1.82 8.84
C ALA A 40 10.88 0.60 9.51
N HIS A 41 10.09 -0.47 9.78
CA HIS A 41 10.65 -1.68 10.39
C HIS A 41 11.71 -2.29 9.47
N PRO A 42 12.93 -2.59 9.97
CA PRO A 42 14.03 -3.00 9.11
C PRO A 42 13.81 -4.32 8.37
N ARG A 43 12.91 -5.17 8.86
CA ARG A 43 12.57 -6.44 8.20
C ARG A 43 11.33 -6.36 7.32
N ASN A 44 10.69 -5.20 7.22
CA ASN A 44 9.58 -5.04 6.29
C ASN A 44 10.12 -5.06 4.86
N GLN A 45 9.52 -5.87 4.00
CA GLN A 45 9.99 -6.08 2.64
C GLN A 45 9.44 -5.06 1.63
N PHE A 46 8.67 -4.07 2.09
CA PHE A 46 8.07 -3.10 1.17
C PHE A 46 9.10 -2.43 0.27
N TRP A 47 10.13 -1.79 0.86
CA TRP A 47 11.11 -1.07 0.06
C TRP A 47 11.90 -1.96 -0.89
N PRO A 48 12.35 -3.15 -0.48
CA PRO A 48 12.94 -4.10 -1.44
C PRO A 48 11.97 -4.54 -2.54
N LEU A 49 10.70 -4.81 -2.22
CA LEU A 49 9.70 -5.21 -3.21
C LEU A 49 9.44 -4.10 -4.22
N ILE A 50 9.19 -2.89 -3.74
CA ILE A 50 8.89 -1.78 -4.63
C ILE A 50 10.10 -1.39 -5.47
N SER A 51 11.31 -1.50 -4.91
CA SER A 51 12.55 -1.27 -5.66
C SER A 51 12.63 -2.20 -6.89
N ALA A 52 12.32 -3.46 -6.70
CA ALA A 52 12.31 -4.43 -7.79
C ALA A 52 11.20 -4.14 -8.81
N VAL A 53 10.03 -3.71 -8.35
CA VAL A 53 8.91 -3.37 -9.23
C VAL A 53 9.24 -2.17 -10.12
N VAL A 54 9.81 -1.10 -9.55
CA VAL A 54 10.13 0.11 -10.31
C VAL A 54 11.50 0.05 -10.98
N LYS A 55 12.28 -1.01 -10.72
CA LYS A 55 13.62 -1.23 -11.31
C LYS A 55 14.62 -0.14 -10.93
N GLU A 56 14.54 0.34 -9.72
CA GLU A 56 15.48 1.30 -9.12
C GLU A 56 15.65 0.95 -7.65
N ASP A 57 16.89 0.89 -7.15
CA ASP A 57 17.15 0.60 -5.74
C ASP A 57 16.78 1.77 -4.85
N LEU A 58 15.54 1.80 -4.38
CA LEU A 58 15.06 2.79 -3.42
C LEU A 58 15.44 2.40 -1.99
N ALA A 59 15.50 1.10 -1.70
CA ALA A 59 15.82 0.61 -0.36
C ALA A 59 17.21 1.04 0.10
N GLY A 60 18.16 1.20 -0.82
CA GLY A 60 19.51 1.66 -0.53
C GLY A 60 19.65 3.16 -0.31
N LEU A 61 18.59 3.94 -0.58
CA LEU A 61 18.63 5.39 -0.41
C LEU A 61 18.23 5.79 1.02
N PRO A 62 18.68 6.96 1.51
CA PRO A 62 18.07 7.58 2.69
C PRO A 62 16.57 7.75 2.48
N TYR A 63 15.79 7.60 3.55
CA TYR A 63 14.32 7.62 3.43
C TYR A 63 13.80 8.88 2.72
N GLU A 64 14.36 10.04 3.03
CA GLU A 64 13.94 11.32 2.47
C GLU A 64 14.14 11.38 0.95
N GLU A 65 15.06 10.57 0.41
CA GLU A 65 15.30 10.49 -1.03
C GLU A 65 14.43 9.43 -1.69
N ARG A 66 13.93 8.46 -0.93
CA ARG A 66 13.05 7.41 -1.46
C ARG A 66 11.73 7.98 -1.97
N LEU A 67 11.13 8.91 -1.23
CA LEU A 67 9.81 9.44 -1.54
C LEU A 67 9.78 10.20 -2.87
N PRO A 68 10.69 11.15 -3.15
CA PRO A 68 10.72 11.82 -4.45
C PRO A 68 10.96 10.84 -5.61
N ARG A 69 11.81 9.83 -5.39
CA ARG A 69 12.07 8.83 -6.43
C ARG A 69 10.86 7.95 -6.69
N LEU A 70 10.15 7.54 -5.64
CA LEU A 70 8.91 6.77 -5.77
C LEU A 70 7.87 7.57 -6.57
N LEU A 71 7.68 8.83 -6.21
CA LEU A 71 6.76 9.72 -6.91
C LEU A 71 7.17 9.93 -8.38
N ALA A 72 8.48 9.98 -8.68
CA ALA A 72 8.97 10.07 -10.05
C ALA A 72 8.59 8.86 -10.90
N HIS A 73 8.42 7.69 -10.28
CA HIS A 73 7.88 6.49 -10.92
C HIS A 73 6.35 6.49 -11.00
N ARG A 74 5.70 7.58 -10.56
CA ARG A 74 4.24 7.72 -10.52
C ARG A 74 3.56 6.75 -9.56
N PHE A 75 4.27 6.36 -8.52
CA PHE A 75 3.76 5.57 -7.41
C PHE A 75 3.50 6.44 -6.21
N GLY A 76 2.45 6.11 -5.47
CA GLY A 76 2.13 6.75 -4.20
C GLY A 76 1.90 5.72 -3.11
N LEU A 77 1.86 6.22 -1.87
CA LEU A 77 1.66 5.43 -0.66
C LEU A 77 0.61 6.06 0.22
N TRP A 78 -0.20 5.23 0.83
CA TRP A 78 -1.10 5.63 1.90
C TRP A 78 -1.54 4.39 2.68
N ASP A 79 -2.45 4.57 3.62
CA ASP A 79 -3.10 3.49 4.36
C ASP A 79 -4.62 3.65 4.27
N VAL A 80 -5.34 2.53 4.40
CA VAL A 80 -6.80 2.58 4.36
C VAL A 80 -7.39 3.20 5.61
N LEU A 81 -6.67 3.15 6.75
CA LEU A 81 -7.13 3.70 8.01
C LEU A 81 -6.45 5.03 8.33
N ALA A 82 -7.26 6.02 8.70
CA ALA A 82 -6.79 7.31 9.19
C ALA A 82 -6.36 7.22 10.66
N GLY A 83 -7.01 6.35 11.42
CA GLY A 83 -6.73 6.18 12.83
C GLY A 83 -7.34 4.90 13.37
N CYS A 84 -6.89 4.49 14.54
CA CYS A 84 -7.42 3.34 15.26
C CYS A 84 -6.89 3.31 16.68
N GLU A 85 -7.38 2.37 17.47
CA GLU A 85 -6.81 2.00 18.75
C GLU A 85 -6.07 0.68 18.57
N ARG A 86 -4.83 0.61 19.03
CA ARG A 86 -4.03 -0.61 18.88
C ARG A 86 -2.83 -0.60 19.81
N GLU A 87 -2.53 -1.77 20.40
CA GLU A 87 -1.26 -2.05 21.04
C GLU A 87 -0.40 -2.87 20.06
N GLY A 88 0.88 -2.53 19.93
CA GLY A 88 1.79 -3.23 19.01
C GLY A 88 1.54 -2.87 17.54
N SER A 89 1.79 -3.84 16.65
CA SER A 89 1.80 -3.60 15.20
C SER A 89 0.91 -4.55 14.40
N LEU A 90 0.23 -5.50 15.06
CA LEU A 90 -0.58 -6.49 14.34
C LEU A 90 -1.92 -5.92 13.90
N ASP A 91 -2.31 -6.20 12.67
CA ASP A 91 -3.62 -5.79 12.14
C ASP A 91 -4.77 -6.39 12.93
N SER A 92 -4.59 -7.61 13.45
CA SER A 92 -5.60 -8.29 14.29
C SER A 92 -5.86 -7.56 15.61
N ALA A 93 -4.95 -6.71 16.06
CA ALA A 93 -5.10 -5.94 17.29
C ALA A 93 -5.82 -4.60 17.09
N ILE A 94 -6.13 -4.24 15.85
CA ILE A 94 -6.81 -2.97 15.53
C ILE A 94 -8.22 -2.97 16.11
N ARG A 95 -8.54 -1.87 16.80
CA ARG A 95 -9.87 -1.61 17.38
C ARG A 95 -10.31 -0.20 17.00
N ASN A 96 -11.62 -0.02 16.85
CA ASN A 96 -12.23 1.26 16.54
C ASN A 96 -11.56 1.95 15.32
N PRO A 97 -11.47 1.26 14.17
CA PRO A 97 -10.82 1.82 12.99
C PRO A 97 -11.65 2.95 12.38
N ALA A 98 -10.96 3.99 11.91
CA ALA A 98 -11.54 5.08 11.13
C ALA A 98 -10.88 5.06 9.75
N ALA A 99 -11.67 4.92 8.70
CA ALA A 99 -11.16 4.88 7.33
C ALA A 99 -10.73 6.27 6.86
N ASN A 100 -9.75 6.32 5.96
CA ASN A 100 -9.40 7.55 5.27
C ASN A 100 -10.49 7.96 4.26
N ASP A 101 -10.51 9.23 3.91
CA ASP A 101 -11.41 9.76 2.88
C ASP A 101 -10.79 9.55 1.50
N PHE A 102 -11.20 8.49 0.83
CA PHE A 102 -10.65 8.11 -0.47
C PHE A 102 -11.20 8.96 -1.63
N GLU A 103 -12.30 9.68 -1.44
CA GLU A 103 -12.83 10.56 -2.48
C GLU A 103 -11.84 11.67 -2.84
N ARG A 104 -11.00 12.07 -1.89
CA ARG A 104 -9.95 13.05 -2.13
C ARG A 104 -8.97 12.62 -3.22
N LEU A 105 -8.82 11.33 -3.45
CA LEU A 105 -7.90 10.81 -4.46
C LEU A 105 -8.25 11.26 -5.88
N ARG A 106 -9.54 11.42 -6.19
CA ARG A 106 -9.97 11.88 -7.52
C ARG A 106 -9.46 13.28 -7.85
N THR A 107 -9.38 14.13 -6.83
CA THR A 107 -8.89 15.50 -6.98
C THR A 107 -7.36 15.56 -6.88
N LEU A 108 -6.78 14.84 -5.93
CA LEU A 108 -5.36 14.91 -5.63
C LEU A 108 -4.49 14.18 -6.64
N CYS A 109 -4.99 13.08 -7.20
CA CYS A 109 -4.29 12.31 -8.23
C CYS A 109 -5.28 11.83 -9.30
N PRO A 110 -5.68 12.73 -10.20
CA PRO A 110 -6.72 12.45 -11.20
C PRO A 110 -6.33 11.38 -12.22
N HIS A 111 -5.04 11.04 -12.32
CA HIS A 111 -4.55 10.00 -13.23
C HIS A 111 -4.37 8.64 -12.55
N LEU A 112 -4.77 8.52 -11.28
CA LEU A 112 -4.68 7.25 -10.57
C LEU A 112 -5.51 6.19 -11.30
N ALA A 113 -4.87 5.07 -11.61
CA ALA A 113 -5.49 3.98 -12.39
C ALA A 113 -5.49 2.66 -11.62
N THR A 114 -4.43 2.37 -10.86
CA THR A 114 -4.25 1.09 -10.18
C THR A 114 -4.04 1.30 -8.69
N VAL A 115 -4.74 0.51 -7.89
CA VAL A 115 -4.59 0.52 -6.44
C VAL A 115 -4.19 -0.88 -5.98
N GLY A 116 -3.02 -0.98 -5.36
CA GLY A 116 -2.54 -2.20 -4.74
C GLY A 116 -2.81 -2.19 -3.24
N PHE A 117 -3.22 -3.33 -2.69
CA PHE A 117 -3.53 -3.46 -1.27
C PHE A 117 -2.47 -4.36 -0.63
N ASN A 118 -1.67 -3.78 0.25
CA ASN A 118 -0.57 -4.50 0.91
C ASN A 118 -1.13 -5.33 2.06
N GLY A 119 -1.51 -6.56 1.77
CA GLY A 119 -2.06 -7.51 2.71
C GLY A 119 -3.57 -7.60 2.69
N GLN A 120 -4.10 -8.58 3.42
CA GLN A 120 -5.54 -8.90 3.39
C GLN A 120 -6.40 -7.89 4.14
N ALA A 121 -5.88 -7.29 5.21
CA ALA A 121 -6.64 -6.30 5.97
C ALA A 121 -6.97 -5.08 5.11
N SER A 122 -5.99 -4.53 4.39
CA SER A 122 -6.23 -3.45 3.44
C SER A 122 -7.03 -3.95 2.23
N GLY A 123 -6.81 -5.19 1.81
CA GLY A 123 -7.50 -5.81 0.68
C GLY A 123 -9.01 -5.89 0.81
N LYS A 124 -9.54 -5.81 2.03
CA LYS A 124 -10.99 -5.75 2.27
C LYS A 124 -11.63 -4.51 1.63
N PHE A 125 -10.84 -3.49 1.35
CA PHE A 125 -11.30 -2.26 0.71
C PHE A 125 -11.29 -2.35 -0.82
N ALA A 126 -10.71 -3.40 -1.39
CA ALA A 126 -10.59 -3.54 -2.84
C ALA A 126 -11.95 -3.44 -3.58
N PRO A 127 -13.05 -4.07 -3.11
CA PRO A 127 -14.32 -3.97 -3.82
C PRO A 127 -14.82 -2.55 -4.02
N GLN A 128 -14.69 -1.68 -3.01
CA GLN A 128 -15.14 -0.29 -3.15
C GLN A 128 -14.29 0.49 -4.15
N PHE A 129 -12.99 0.21 -4.24
CA PHE A 129 -12.12 0.83 -5.24
C PHE A 129 -12.43 0.31 -6.64
N ALA A 130 -12.71 -0.99 -6.79
CA ALA A 130 -13.11 -1.55 -8.06
C ALA A 130 -14.43 -0.93 -8.57
N GLN A 131 -15.40 -0.75 -7.68
CA GLN A 131 -16.66 -0.09 -8.00
C GLN A 131 -16.46 1.36 -8.41
N ALA A 132 -15.45 2.01 -7.85
CA ALA A 132 -15.11 3.39 -8.19
C ALA A 132 -14.36 3.50 -9.53
N GLY A 133 -14.02 2.39 -10.18
CA GLY A 133 -13.42 2.36 -11.49
C GLY A 133 -11.91 2.11 -11.51
N TYR A 134 -11.29 1.88 -10.35
CA TYR A 134 -9.86 1.58 -10.30
C TYR A 134 -9.59 0.10 -10.56
N ARG A 135 -8.46 -0.19 -11.19
CA ARG A 135 -7.92 -1.53 -11.22
C ARG A 135 -7.35 -1.86 -9.84
N THR A 136 -7.69 -3.02 -9.30
CA THR A 136 -7.29 -3.41 -7.95
C THR A 136 -6.42 -4.66 -7.96
N VAL A 137 -5.39 -4.68 -7.12
CA VAL A 137 -4.53 -5.85 -6.93
C VAL A 137 -4.35 -6.06 -5.43
N VAL A 138 -4.78 -7.20 -4.92
CA VAL A 138 -4.50 -7.58 -3.52
C VAL A 138 -3.14 -8.25 -3.47
N LEU A 139 -2.21 -7.65 -2.74
CA LEU A 139 -0.82 -8.07 -2.68
C LEU A 139 -0.58 -8.89 -1.43
N PRO A 140 0.35 -9.88 -1.49
CA PRO A 140 0.81 -10.51 -0.26
C PRO A 140 1.51 -9.46 0.61
N SER A 141 1.27 -9.51 1.93
CA SER A 141 1.81 -8.52 2.85
C SER A 141 3.32 -8.47 2.85
N SER A 142 3.86 -7.26 2.85
CA SER A 142 5.31 -7.02 3.01
C SER A 142 5.77 -7.13 4.47
N SER A 143 4.83 -7.30 5.40
CA SER A 143 5.14 -7.39 6.84
C SER A 143 6.03 -8.59 7.14
N PRO A 144 7.00 -8.45 8.09
CA PRO A 144 7.80 -9.58 8.55
C PRO A 144 6.95 -10.66 9.23
N ALA A 145 5.72 -10.37 9.63
CA ALA A 145 4.80 -11.36 10.18
C ALA A 145 4.23 -12.32 9.10
N HIS A 146 4.28 -11.93 7.83
CA HIS A 146 3.77 -12.77 6.73
C HIS A 146 4.90 -13.59 6.12
N MET A 147 5.10 -14.81 6.62
CA MET A 147 6.23 -15.67 6.25
C MET A 147 5.83 -16.85 5.35
N ALA A 148 4.56 -16.98 4.99
CA ALA A 148 4.07 -18.10 4.18
C ALA A 148 4.59 -18.09 2.74
N MET A 149 5.01 -16.94 2.23
CA MET A 149 5.55 -16.76 0.88
C MET A 149 6.99 -16.28 0.94
N SER A 150 7.82 -16.76 0.01
CA SER A 150 9.17 -16.23 -0.17
C SER A 150 9.13 -14.82 -0.78
N PHE A 151 10.24 -14.11 -0.71
CA PHE A 151 10.37 -12.80 -1.36
C PHE A 151 10.04 -12.89 -2.86
N GLU A 152 10.57 -13.90 -3.54
CA GLU A 152 10.34 -14.08 -4.98
C GLU A 152 8.87 -14.35 -5.31
N GLN A 153 8.19 -15.13 -4.47
CA GLN A 153 6.76 -15.39 -4.64
C GLN A 153 5.94 -14.12 -4.45
N LYS A 154 6.28 -13.32 -3.42
CA LYS A 154 5.63 -12.03 -3.20
C LYS A 154 5.86 -11.09 -4.40
N LEU A 155 7.11 -11.02 -4.86
CA LEU A 155 7.49 -10.12 -5.95
C LEU A 155 6.72 -10.43 -7.24
N ALA A 156 6.50 -11.71 -7.54
CA ALA A 156 5.73 -12.10 -8.72
C ALA A 156 4.33 -11.46 -8.70
N VAL A 157 3.69 -11.38 -7.55
CA VAL A 157 2.38 -10.73 -7.41
C VAL A 157 2.52 -9.20 -7.43
N TRP A 158 3.50 -8.66 -6.74
CA TRP A 158 3.73 -7.21 -6.68
C TRP A 158 4.01 -6.61 -8.07
N ARG A 159 4.68 -7.35 -8.95
CA ARG A 159 4.90 -6.91 -10.34
C ARG A 159 3.62 -6.71 -11.14
N ARG A 160 2.52 -7.29 -10.71
CA ARG A 160 1.22 -7.07 -11.34
C ARG A 160 0.73 -5.64 -11.24
N LEU A 161 1.31 -4.85 -10.34
CA LEU A 161 1.01 -3.41 -10.27
C LEU A 161 1.35 -2.68 -11.57
N VAL A 162 2.34 -3.16 -12.32
CA VAL A 162 2.83 -2.50 -13.54
C VAL A 162 2.67 -3.35 -14.81
N ASN A 163 2.61 -4.67 -14.70
CA ASN A 163 2.67 -5.57 -15.85
C ASN A 163 1.32 -6.10 -16.32
N ASP A 164 0.25 -5.75 -15.65
CA ASP A 164 -1.06 -6.36 -15.91
C ASP A 164 -1.64 -5.98 -17.28
N SER A 165 -1.27 -4.80 -17.79
CA SER A 165 -1.66 -4.38 -19.13
C SER A 165 -0.98 -5.18 -20.22
N GLU A 166 0.15 -5.81 -19.92
CA GLU A 166 0.85 -6.69 -20.87
C GLU A 166 0.40 -8.14 -20.71
N GLU A 167 -0.01 -8.53 -19.52
CA GLU A 167 -0.49 -9.88 -19.19
C GLU A 167 -1.98 -10.06 -19.43
N GLN A 168 -2.71 -8.98 -19.65
CA GLN A 168 -4.06 -9.05 -20.18
C GLN A 168 -4.04 -8.81 -21.69
N PRO A 169 -3.49 -9.73 -22.46
CA PRO A 169 -3.72 -9.67 -23.89
C PRO A 169 -5.21 -9.77 -24.04
N ALA A 170 -5.85 -8.68 -24.48
CA ALA A 170 -7.24 -8.75 -24.86
C ALA A 170 -7.89 -9.93 -24.15
N SER A 171 -7.93 -9.90 -22.85
CA SER A 171 -8.46 -11.05 -22.15
C SER A 171 -9.78 -11.36 -22.83
N PRO A 172 -10.09 -12.62 -23.02
CA PRO A 172 -11.34 -13.02 -23.66
C PRO A 172 -12.54 -12.28 -23.07
N GLN A 173 -12.39 -11.76 -21.87
CA GLN A 173 -13.39 -10.96 -21.22
C GLN A 173 -13.61 -9.60 -21.86
N SER A 174 -12.57 -8.94 -22.33
CA SER A 174 -12.76 -7.69 -23.05
C SER A 174 -13.40 -7.93 -24.43
N ALA A 175 -13.31 -9.13 -24.94
CA ALA A 175 -13.99 -9.50 -26.18
C ALA A 175 -15.44 -9.97 -25.96
N LEU A 176 -15.80 -10.29 -24.71
CA LEU A 176 -17.12 -10.77 -24.37
C LEU A 176 -18.04 -9.64 -23.88
N PHE A 177 -17.49 -8.49 -23.63
CA PHE A 177 -18.24 -7.36 -23.13
C PHE A 177 -18.33 -6.25 -24.17
#